data_5e9edafdf7b10bd5b6dbaa86d9387726
#
_entry.id   5e9edafdf7b10bd5b6dbaa86d9387726
#
_cell.length_a   1.000
_cell.length_b   1.000
_cell.length_c   1.000
_cell.angle_alpha   90.00
_cell.angle_beta   90.00
_cell.angle_gamma   90.00
#
_symmetry.space_group_name_H-M   'P 1'
#
loop_
_entity.id
_entity.type
_entity.pdbx_description
1 polymer ?
#
loop_
_entity_poly.entity_id
_entity_poly.type
_entity_poly.pdbx_seq_one_letter_code
_entity_poly.pdbx_strand_id
1 'polypeptide(L)'
;MENHVSRVNKHAAGVAVLFQNSILLAKRVESWNGKPVPYGGYWSIFGGTIEEGENPMMCAVRELEEESEIKISITDLKFIKKIIDHDVEFVFYVAEVSSLINPVLNEEHTEFGWFSIDALSNFQEDIDPKIVECILLHRRS
;
A
#
# COMPACT_ATOMS: atom_id res chain seq x y z
N MET A 1 -12.24 -31.98 12.74
CA MET A 1 -11.41 -31.47 12.46
C MET A 1 -11.29 -30.20 12.31
N GLU A 2 -10.87 -29.74 12.61
CA GLU A 2 -10.84 -28.61 12.46
C GLU A 2 -10.34 -28.11 11.46
N ASN A 3 -10.82 -27.51 11.09
CA ASN A 3 -10.51 -26.97 9.99
C ASN A 3 -9.41 -26.08 10.16
N HIS A 4 -8.45 -26.20 9.38
CA HIS A 4 -7.27 -25.41 9.48
C HIS A 4 -7.26 -24.28 8.47
N VAL A 5 -8.42 -23.88 8.06
CA VAL A 5 -8.53 -22.75 7.18
C VAL A 5 -8.13 -21.51 7.93
N SER A 6 -7.24 -20.76 7.34
CA SER A 6 -6.84 -19.49 7.88
C SER A 6 -8.06 -18.58 8.02
N ARG A 7 -8.22 -17.97 9.16
CA ARG A 7 -9.32 -17.04 9.35
C ARG A 7 -8.87 -15.64 9.04
N VAL A 8 -9.55 -15.03 8.10
CA VAL A 8 -9.31 -13.65 7.76
C VAL A 8 -10.22 -12.80 8.64
N ASN A 9 -9.63 -12.00 9.51
CA ASN A 9 -10.39 -11.14 10.40
C ASN A 9 -10.45 -9.71 9.91
N LYS A 10 -9.53 -9.33 9.01
CA LYS A 10 -9.47 -7.96 8.54
C LYS A 10 -9.34 -7.93 7.03
N HIS A 11 -9.94 -6.93 6.44
CA HIS A 11 -9.88 -6.72 5.00
C HIS A 11 -9.34 -5.33 4.75
N ALA A 12 -8.32 -5.24 3.92
CA ALA A 12 -7.65 -3.99 3.64
C ALA A 12 -7.37 -3.87 2.16
N ALA A 13 -7.09 -2.66 1.70
CA ALA A 13 -6.73 -2.41 0.31
C ALA A 13 -5.76 -1.24 0.24
N GLY A 14 -4.94 -1.22 -0.78
CA GLY A 14 -4.01 -0.13 -0.99
C GLY A 14 -3.61 -0.01 -2.44
N VAL A 15 -2.95 1.09 -2.76
CA VAL A 15 -2.56 1.37 -4.13
C VAL A 15 -1.14 1.90 -4.18
N ALA A 16 -0.33 1.31 -5.07
CA ALA A 16 1.01 1.80 -5.36
C ALA A 16 0.89 2.83 -6.48
N VAL A 17 1.36 4.04 -6.22
CA VAL A 17 1.32 5.13 -7.20
C VAL A 17 2.63 5.11 -7.97
N LEU A 18 2.53 4.98 -9.29
CA LEU A 18 3.68 4.80 -10.16
C LEU A 18 3.78 5.98 -11.13
N PHE A 19 5.00 6.43 -11.37
CA PHE A 19 5.31 7.36 -12.45
C PHE A 19 6.49 6.78 -13.19
N GLN A 20 6.24 6.35 -14.43
CA GLN A 20 7.26 5.69 -15.23
C GLN A 20 7.88 4.54 -14.45
N ASN A 21 9.18 4.50 -14.24
CA ASN A 21 9.86 3.44 -13.53
C ASN A 21 10.06 3.75 -12.04
N SER A 22 9.23 4.63 -11.48
CA SER A 22 9.34 5.04 -10.09
C SER A 22 8.07 4.72 -9.32
N ILE A 23 8.22 4.44 -8.04
CA ILE A 23 7.12 4.16 -7.14
C ILE A 23 7.19 5.10 -5.95
N LEU A 24 6.03 5.61 -5.55
CA LEU A 24 5.92 6.45 -4.38
C LEU A 24 5.76 5.58 -3.14
N LEU A 25 6.68 5.73 -2.21
CA LEU A 25 6.60 5.02 -0.94
C LEU A 25 6.62 6.01 0.21
N ALA A 26 6.05 5.61 1.33
CA ALA A 26 6.06 6.41 2.54
C ALA A 26 6.43 5.53 3.73
N LYS A 27 7.13 6.11 4.68
CA LYS A 27 7.59 5.39 5.86
C LYS A 27 6.54 5.48 6.96
N ARG A 28 6.09 4.32 7.43
CA ARG A 28 5.04 4.27 8.44
C ARG A 28 5.57 4.72 9.78
N VAL A 29 4.72 5.44 10.52
CA VAL A 29 5.04 5.82 11.89
C VAL A 29 5.24 4.53 12.71
N GLU A 30 6.13 4.58 13.70
CA GLU A 30 6.46 3.38 14.47
C GLU A 30 5.41 3.06 15.51
N SER A 31 4.73 4.07 16.04
CA SER A 31 3.70 3.85 17.04
C SER A 31 2.59 4.89 16.88
N TRP A 32 1.41 4.52 17.35
CA TRP A 32 0.24 5.40 17.32
C TRP A 32 -0.45 5.29 18.67
N ASN A 33 -0.64 6.42 19.34
CA ASN A 33 -1.25 6.45 20.67
C ASN A 33 -0.56 5.50 21.64
N GLY A 34 0.78 5.49 21.60
CA GLY A 34 1.58 4.68 22.51
C GLY A 34 1.65 3.20 22.18
N LYS A 35 1.05 2.78 21.05
CA LYS A 35 1.06 1.36 20.65
C LYS A 35 1.82 1.20 19.35
N PRO A 36 2.61 0.12 19.21
CA PRO A 36 3.29 -0.14 17.94
C PRO A 36 2.27 -0.42 16.84
N VAL A 37 2.56 0.05 15.63
CA VAL A 37 1.70 -0.21 14.48
C VAL A 37 2.31 -1.35 13.66
N PRO A 38 1.48 -2.13 12.95
CA PRO A 38 2.00 -3.17 12.07
C PRO A 38 2.93 -2.56 11.02
N TYR A 39 4.09 -3.15 10.84
CA TYR A 39 5.11 -2.65 9.92
C TYR A 39 5.54 -1.23 10.24
N GLY A 40 5.52 -0.85 11.53
CA GLY A 40 6.00 0.47 11.94
C GLY A 40 7.45 0.67 11.55
N GLY A 41 7.77 1.84 10.99
CA GLY A 41 9.10 2.13 10.50
C GLY A 41 9.42 1.57 9.12
N TYR A 42 8.55 0.73 8.55
CA TYR A 42 8.75 0.18 7.20
C TYR A 42 8.25 1.16 6.15
N TRP A 43 8.90 1.15 5.00
CA TRP A 43 8.42 1.86 3.82
C TRP A 43 7.33 1.02 3.15
N SER A 44 6.26 1.67 2.71
CA SER A 44 5.11 0.98 2.15
C SER A 44 4.32 1.91 1.23
N ILE A 45 3.26 1.34 0.63
CA ILE A 45 2.30 2.12 -0.14
C ILE A 45 1.21 2.63 0.80
N PHE A 46 0.32 3.46 0.27
CA PHE A 46 -0.82 3.96 1.03
C PHE A 46 -1.97 2.96 0.97
N GLY A 47 -2.64 2.78 2.09
CA GLY A 47 -3.75 1.85 2.17
C GLY A 47 -4.26 1.73 3.59
N GLY A 48 -5.33 0.96 3.76
CA GLY A 48 -5.91 0.77 5.08
C GLY A 48 -7.11 -0.16 5.06
N THR A 49 -7.83 -0.16 6.15
CA THR A 49 -8.95 -1.07 6.38
C THR A 49 -10.16 -0.69 5.53
N ILE A 50 -10.77 -1.69 4.92
CA ILE A 50 -12.01 -1.51 4.15
C ILE A 50 -13.15 -1.28 5.14
N GLU A 51 -13.89 -0.19 4.96
CA GLU A 51 -14.99 0.14 5.84
C GLU A 51 -16.27 -0.54 5.38
N GLU A 52 -17.23 -0.61 6.29
CA GLU A 52 -18.51 -1.22 5.98
C GLU A 52 -19.17 -0.48 4.82
N GLY A 53 -19.68 -1.25 3.85
CA GLY A 53 -20.31 -0.68 2.67
C GLY A 53 -19.35 -0.27 1.57
N GLU A 54 -18.05 -0.44 1.81
CA GLU A 54 -17.01 -0.03 0.87
C GLU A 54 -16.46 -1.27 0.15
N ASN A 55 -16.17 -1.16 -1.14
CA ASN A 55 -15.46 -2.23 -1.82
C ASN A 55 -13.96 -1.91 -1.80
N PRO A 56 -13.09 -2.87 -2.17
CA PRO A 56 -11.64 -2.63 -2.08
C PRO A 56 -11.15 -1.45 -2.91
N MET A 57 -11.72 -1.22 -4.09
CA MET A 57 -11.28 -0.10 -4.93
C MET A 57 -11.63 1.24 -4.29
N MET A 58 -12.83 1.34 -3.74
CA MET A 58 -13.23 2.56 -3.03
C MET A 58 -12.32 2.82 -1.84
N CYS A 59 -11.96 1.76 -1.11
CA CYS A 59 -11.05 1.87 0.02
C CYS A 59 -9.69 2.39 -0.41
N ALA A 60 -9.13 1.82 -1.49
CA ALA A 60 -7.80 2.22 -1.95
C ALA A 60 -7.78 3.70 -2.33
N VAL A 61 -8.81 4.18 -3.03
CA VAL A 61 -8.89 5.58 -3.43
C VAL A 61 -9.04 6.49 -2.22
N ARG A 62 -9.89 6.11 -1.27
CA ARG A 62 -10.14 6.90 -0.07
C ARG A 62 -8.89 6.99 0.81
N GLU A 63 -8.24 5.85 1.04
CA GLU A 63 -7.06 5.82 1.90
C GLU A 63 -5.92 6.62 1.28
N LEU A 64 -5.75 6.54 -0.04
CA LEU A 64 -4.72 7.32 -0.73
C LEU A 64 -4.95 8.81 -0.50
N GLU A 65 -6.18 9.27 -0.64
CA GLU A 65 -6.47 10.68 -0.44
C GLU A 65 -6.28 11.09 1.02
N GLU A 66 -6.73 10.26 1.96
CA GLU A 66 -6.59 10.58 3.39
C GLU A 66 -5.12 10.67 3.80
N GLU A 67 -4.29 9.79 3.26
CA GLU A 67 -2.90 9.68 3.72
C GLU A 67 -1.94 10.53 2.93
N SER A 68 -2.29 10.98 1.74
CA SER A 68 -1.35 11.68 0.85
C SER A 68 -1.94 12.89 0.14
N GLU A 69 -3.24 13.10 0.21
CA GLU A 69 -3.99 14.12 -0.54
C GLU A 69 -3.91 13.93 -2.06
N ILE A 70 -3.47 12.76 -2.50
CA ILE A 70 -3.49 12.42 -3.93
C ILE A 70 -4.86 11.88 -4.27
N LYS A 71 -5.49 12.48 -5.27
CA LYS A 71 -6.84 12.10 -5.71
C LYS A 71 -6.75 11.37 -7.03
N ILE A 72 -7.28 10.15 -7.06
CA ILE A 72 -7.40 9.37 -8.29
C ILE A 72 -8.82 8.83 -8.37
N SER A 73 -9.17 8.32 -9.55
CA SER A 73 -10.47 7.70 -9.77
C SER A 73 -10.34 6.19 -9.65
N ILE A 74 -11.44 5.53 -9.32
CA ILE A 74 -11.51 4.07 -9.32
C ILE A 74 -11.04 3.51 -10.65
N THR A 75 -11.35 4.22 -11.75
CA THR A 75 -10.95 3.77 -13.09
C THR A 75 -9.45 3.85 -13.34
N ASP A 76 -8.71 4.53 -12.48
CA ASP A 76 -7.25 4.58 -12.58
C ASP A 76 -6.59 3.35 -11.98
N LEU A 77 -7.33 2.53 -11.24
CA LEU A 77 -6.77 1.39 -10.53
C LEU A 77 -6.63 0.18 -11.42
N LYS A 78 -5.49 -0.50 -11.30
CA LYS A 78 -5.28 -1.81 -11.91
C LYS A 78 -5.06 -2.81 -10.78
N PHE A 79 -5.89 -3.85 -10.74
CA PHE A 79 -5.75 -4.90 -9.74
C PHE A 79 -4.50 -5.73 -10.02
N ILE A 80 -3.71 -5.99 -8.98
CA ILE A 80 -2.51 -6.81 -9.11
C ILE A 80 -2.69 -8.16 -8.41
N LYS A 81 -3.02 -8.14 -7.11
CA LYS A 81 -3.06 -9.38 -6.35
C LYS A 81 -3.79 -9.17 -5.04
N LYS A 82 -4.36 -10.26 -4.54
CA LYS A 82 -4.90 -10.33 -3.18
C LYS A 82 -3.93 -11.16 -2.35
N ILE A 83 -3.47 -10.61 -1.24
CA ILE A 83 -2.48 -11.25 -0.39
C ILE A 83 -3.07 -11.44 0.99
N ILE A 84 -2.83 -12.62 1.58
CA ILE A 84 -3.20 -12.84 2.97
C ILE A 84 -1.91 -12.79 3.78
N ASP A 85 -1.86 -11.83 4.70
CA ASP A 85 -0.70 -11.59 5.56
C ASP A 85 -1.21 -11.67 6.98
N HIS A 86 -0.83 -12.75 7.68
CA HIS A 86 -1.37 -13.07 8.98
C HIS A 86 -2.89 -13.20 8.87
N ASP A 87 -3.67 -12.38 9.55
CA ASP A 87 -5.13 -12.45 9.48
C ASP A 87 -5.73 -11.33 8.64
N VAL A 88 -4.91 -10.66 7.82
CA VAL A 88 -5.36 -9.56 6.99
C VAL A 88 -5.37 -9.99 5.52
N GLU A 89 -6.52 -9.83 4.88
CA GLU A 89 -6.63 -9.98 3.43
C GLU A 89 -6.41 -8.60 2.81
N PHE A 90 -5.36 -8.46 2.03
CA PHE A 90 -4.97 -7.18 1.43
C PHE A 90 -5.11 -7.23 -0.08
N VAL A 91 -5.87 -6.30 -0.65
CA VAL A 91 -6.04 -6.18 -2.10
C VAL A 91 -5.10 -5.10 -2.61
N PHE A 92 -4.19 -5.48 -3.50
CA PHE A 92 -3.12 -4.61 -3.98
C PHE A 92 -3.45 -4.10 -5.38
N TYR A 93 -3.45 -2.77 -5.54
CA TYR A 93 -3.66 -2.11 -6.82
C TYR A 93 -2.45 -1.28 -7.19
N VAL A 94 -2.31 -0.95 -8.48
CA VAL A 94 -1.39 0.10 -8.93
C VAL A 94 -2.18 1.16 -9.67
N ALA A 95 -1.65 2.38 -9.69
CA ALA A 95 -2.21 3.48 -10.46
C ALA A 95 -1.05 4.29 -11.02
N GLU A 96 -1.12 4.58 -12.33
CA GLU A 96 -0.10 5.39 -12.99
C GLU A 96 -0.50 6.86 -12.91
N VAL A 97 0.46 7.73 -12.60
CA VAL A 97 0.24 9.16 -12.60
C VAL A 97 1.16 9.81 -13.63
N SER A 98 0.88 11.06 -13.96
CA SER A 98 1.58 11.75 -15.07
C SER A 98 2.73 12.63 -14.59
N SER A 99 3.01 12.67 -13.30
CA SER A 99 4.11 13.46 -12.76
C SER A 99 4.51 12.93 -11.39
N LEU A 100 5.68 13.40 -10.92
CA LEU A 100 6.16 13.07 -9.58
C LEU A 100 5.44 13.98 -8.60
N ILE A 101 4.25 13.53 -8.17
CA ILE A 101 3.42 14.30 -7.24
C ILE A 101 4.05 14.26 -5.87
N ASN A 102 4.05 15.42 -5.18
CA ASN A 102 4.50 15.48 -3.78
C ASN A 102 3.30 15.27 -2.89
N PRO A 103 3.25 14.17 -2.14
CA PRO A 103 2.13 13.94 -1.24
C PRO A 103 2.20 14.87 -0.03
N VAL A 104 1.03 15.12 0.57
CA VAL A 104 0.95 15.80 1.85
C VAL A 104 0.57 14.72 2.85
N LEU A 105 1.54 14.32 3.67
CA LEU A 105 1.36 13.18 4.57
C LEU A 105 0.53 13.55 5.78
N ASN A 106 -0.28 12.59 6.25
CA ASN A 106 -0.94 12.73 7.54
C ASN A 106 -0.04 12.10 8.61
N GLU A 107 -0.58 11.93 9.82
CA GLU A 107 0.22 11.49 10.96
C GLU A 107 0.61 10.01 10.91
N GLU A 108 0.10 9.26 9.95
CA GLU A 108 0.43 7.83 9.84
C GLU A 108 1.77 7.57 9.19
N HIS A 109 2.36 8.58 8.55
CA HIS A 109 3.62 8.44 7.84
C HIS A 109 4.54 9.61 8.18
N THR A 110 5.85 9.33 8.23
CA THR A 110 6.84 10.33 8.65
C THR A 110 7.64 10.91 7.50
N GLU A 111 7.79 10.18 6.40
CA GLU A 111 8.54 10.66 5.22
C GLU A 111 8.03 9.95 3.98
N PHE A 112 8.36 10.51 2.82
CA PHE A 112 8.04 9.87 1.55
C PHE A 112 9.21 10.02 0.59
N GLY A 113 9.16 9.22 -0.47
CA GLY A 113 10.12 9.37 -1.55
C GLY A 113 9.63 8.64 -2.79
N TRP A 114 10.16 9.04 -3.92
CA TRP A 114 9.98 8.34 -5.18
C TRP A 114 11.23 7.50 -5.42
N PHE A 115 11.05 6.21 -5.58
CA PHE A 115 12.16 5.27 -5.68
C PHE A 115 12.11 4.52 -6.99
N SER A 116 13.27 4.22 -7.56
CA SER A 116 13.35 3.41 -8.76
C SER A 116 12.82 2.00 -8.47
N ILE A 117 11.91 1.53 -9.31
CA ILE A 117 11.39 0.17 -9.15
C ILE A 117 12.53 -0.85 -9.28
N ASP A 118 13.51 -0.57 -10.13
CA ASP A 118 14.64 -1.48 -10.31
C ASP A 118 15.49 -1.62 -9.05
N ALA A 119 15.43 -0.65 -8.14
CA ALA A 119 16.23 -0.68 -6.93
C ALA A 119 15.51 -1.30 -5.74
N LEU A 120 14.26 -1.72 -5.90
CA LEU A 120 13.47 -2.21 -4.75
C LEU A 120 14.06 -3.48 -4.14
N SER A 121 14.64 -4.37 -4.96
CA SER A 121 15.21 -5.61 -4.43
C SER A 121 16.48 -5.36 -3.64
N ASN A 122 17.08 -4.18 -3.76
CA ASN A 122 18.27 -3.78 -3.02
C ASN A 122 18.00 -2.63 -2.06
N PHE A 123 16.73 -2.48 -1.66
CA PHE A 123 16.33 -1.37 -0.80
C PHE A 123 17.10 -1.46 0.52
N GLN A 124 17.65 -0.34 0.97
CA GLN A 124 18.57 -0.34 2.10
C GLN A 124 17.87 -0.27 3.46
N GLU A 125 16.61 0.09 3.48
CA GLU A 125 15.83 0.15 4.72
C GLU A 125 14.74 -0.90 4.68
N ASP A 126 14.00 -1.04 5.77
CA ASP A 126 12.91 -2.01 5.83
C ASP A 126 11.78 -1.59 4.89
N ILE A 127 11.37 -2.49 4.04
CA ILE A 127 10.26 -2.28 3.13
C ILE A 127 9.26 -3.43 3.29
N ASP A 128 7.99 -3.09 3.28
CA ASP A 128 6.93 -4.08 3.37
C ASP A 128 7.11 -5.09 2.22
N PRO A 129 7.29 -6.38 2.52
CA PRO A 129 7.61 -7.36 1.48
C PRO A 129 6.52 -7.51 0.43
N LYS A 130 5.27 -7.19 0.75
CA LYS A 130 4.19 -7.25 -0.25
C LYS A 130 4.48 -6.33 -1.43
N ILE A 131 5.16 -5.22 -1.18
CA ILE A 131 5.43 -4.22 -2.21
C ILE A 131 6.32 -4.81 -3.28
N VAL A 132 7.43 -5.42 -2.86
CA VAL A 132 8.39 -5.99 -3.81
C VAL A 132 7.73 -7.08 -4.62
N GLU A 133 7.01 -7.99 -3.95
CA GLU A 133 6.34 -9.10 -4.63
C GLU A 133 5.35 -8.60 -5.67
N CYS A 134 4.49 -7.67 -5.30
CA CYS A 134 3.41 -7.22 -6.19
C CYS A 134 3.92 -6.36 -7.34
N ILE A 135 4.93 -5.53 -7.08
CA ILE A 135 5.49 -4.68 -8.13
C ILE A 135 6.24 -5.52 -9.16
N LEU A 136 6.98 -6.54 -8.71
CA LEU A 136 7.63 -7.44 -9.65
C LEU A 136 6.61 -8.20 -10.48
N LEU A 137 5.50 -8.62 -9.88
CA LEU A 137 4.42 -9.28 -10.59
C LEU A 137 3.82 -8.36 -11.65
N HIS A 138 3.58 -7.10 -11.30
CA HIS A 138 3.05 -6.10 -12.22
C HIS A 138 4.00 -5.91 -13.43
N ARG A 139 5.31 -5.90 -13.16
CA ARG A 139 6.32 -5.69 -14.21
C ARG A 139 6.35 -6.84 -15.23
N ARG A 140 5.88 -8.01 -14.83
CA ARG A 140 5.88 -9.18 -15.73
C ARG A 140 4.63 -9.26 -16.61
N SER A 141 3.61 -8.49 -16.30
CA SER A 141 2.33 -8.59 -17.01
C SER A 141 2.26 -7.65 -18.20
#